data_b8fc99dc5921ba74a9b4d0a2448f3e50
#
_entry.id   b8fc99dc5921ba74a9b4d0a2448f3e50
#
_cell.length_a   1.000
_cell.length_b   1.000
_cell.length_c   1.000
_cell.angle_alpha   90.00
_cell.angle_beta   90.00
_cell.angle_gamma   90.00
#
_symmetry.space_group_name_H-M   'P 1'
#
loop_
_entity.id
_entity.type
_entity.pdbx_description
1 polymer ?
#
loop_
_entity_poly.entity_id
_entity_poly.type
_entity_poly.pdbx_seq_one_letter_code
_entity_poly.pdbx_strand_id
1 'polypeptide(L)'
;MELYTVNEYFRLRYADEVVMLLDFERTTDEVFDPDNGVITDTGIDLGITQNNISFASDSNHNYFAFEQSGELWSYDAQSGKMAQIFTFRQKGDSDYRDIYGEHGIRVLRVSESGNVYFIVAGYMNRGRHEGESGVALYYYDAGSGTVEEKLFVDTDRSFDLLRMDVEKLAYVTDDQSMFYMLLDGSIYQINLMTMEKSTLMEGMKLGCVEGSGSGQHFAYLK
;
A
#
# COMPACT_ATOMS: atom_id res chain seq x y z
N MET A 1 5.21 25.02 4.53
CA MET A 1 6.32 24.73 3.58
C MET A 1 5.83 23.52 2.81
N GLU A 2 5.71 23.64 1.51
CA GLU A 2 5.27 22.52 0.66
C GLU A 2 6.47 21.64 0.32
N LEU A 3 6.30 20.34 0.42
CA LEU A 3 7.30 19.32 0.07
C LEU A 3 6.79 18.53 -1.13
N TYR A 4 7.66 18.25 -2.08
CA TYR A 4 7.32 17.48 -3.29
C TYR A 4 8.26 16.30 -3.45
N THR A 5 7.72 15.14 -3.85
CA THR A 5 8.50 14.04 -4.39
C THR A 5 8.62 14.21 -5.89
N VAL A 6 9.84 14.17 -6.41
CA VAL A 6 10.11 14.29 -7.84
C VAL A 6 10.79 13.03 -8.31
N ASN A 7 10.16 12.34 -9.28
CA ASN A 7 10.73 11.18 -9.97
C ASN A 7 11.12 11.58 -11.38
N GLU A 8 12.36 11.27 -11.77
CA GLU A 8 12.89 11.58 -13.09
C GLU A 8 13.41 10.32 -13.76
N TYR A 9 12.96 10.09 -14.99
CA TYR A 9 13.43 9.00 -15.83
C TYR A 9 14.22 9.57 -17.01
N PHE A 10 15.43 9.02 -17.25
CA PHE A 10 16.30 9.40 -18.36
C PHE A 10 16.60 8.17 -19.20
N ARG A 11 16.23 8.20 -20.47
CA ARG A 11 16.68 7.22 -21.46
C ARG A 11 17.84 7.79 -22.26
N LEU A 12 19.02 7.19 -22.07
CA LEU A 12 20.25 7.67 -22.66
C LEU A 12 20.78 6.67 -23.69
N ARG A 13 21.43 7.17 -24.71
CA ARG A 13 22.23 6.40 -25.66
C ARG A 13 23.66 6.93 -25.67
N TYR A 14 24.60 6.02 -25.48
CA TYR A 14 26.01 6.32 -25.65
C TYR A 14 26.46 5.81 -27.03
N ALA A 15 26.99 6.68 -27.91
CA ALA A 15 27.56 6.35 -29.18
C ALA A 15 28.58 7.43 -29.57
N ASP A 16 29.70 7.02 -30.19
CA ASP A 16 30.73 7.91 -30.70
C ASP A 16 31.28 8.89 -29.63
N GLU A 17 31.52 8.39 -28.42
CA GLU A 17 31.97 9.16 -27.25
C GLU A 17 31.03 10.28 -26.79
N VAL A 18 29.78 10.27 -27.26
CA VAL A 18 28.75 11.25 -26.90
C VAL A 18 27.58 10.55 -26.21
N VAL A 19 27.09 11.14 -25.13
CA VAL A 19 25.82 10.72 -24.46
C VAL A 19 24.68 11.55 -25.04
N MET A 20 23.72 10.87 -25.63
CA MET A 20 22.49 11.48 -26.18
C MET A 20 21.31 11.16 -25.31
N LEU A 21 20.54 12.18 -24.92
CA LEU A 21 19.25 12.02 -24.27
C LEU A 21 18.23 11.62 -25.32
N LEU A 22 17.61 10.44 -25.16
CA LEU A 22 16.58 9.93 -26.06
C LEU A 22 15.18 10.20 -25.52
N ASP A 23 15.03 10.19 -24.20
CA ASP A 23 13.75 10.40 -23.54
C ASP A 23 13.96 10.94 -22.13
N PHE A 24 13.01 11.72 -21.64
CA PHE A 24 13.00 12.28 -20.30
C PHE A 24 11.56 12.40 -19.81
N GLU A 25 11.29 11.81 -18.68
CA GLU A 25 10.02 11.95 -17.98
C GLU A 25 10.28 12.48 -16.57
N ARG A 26 9.36 13.32 -16.10
CA ARG A 26 9.34 13.81 -14.72
C ARG A 26 7.93 13.75 -14.19
N THR A 27 7.75 13.11 -13.04
CA THR A 27 6.54 13.19 -12.25
C THR A 27 6.81 13.95 -10.95
N THR A 28 5.83 14.72 -10.49
CA THR A 28 5.94 15.52 -9.27
C THR A 28 4.67 15.33 -8.49
N ASP A 29 4.79 14.80 -7.29
CA ASP A 29 3.68 14.56 -6.36
C ASP A 29 3.91 15.41 -5.11
N GLU A 30 2.88 16.12 -4.65
CA GLU A 30 2.94 16.86 -3.40
C GLU A 30 2.87 15.89 -2.23
N VAL A 31 3.79 16.05 -1.27
CA VAL A 31 3.73 15.29 -0.02
C VAL A 31 2.64 15.88 0.84
N PHE A 32 1.65 15.07 1.15
CA PHE A 32 0.50 15.47 1.92
C PHE A 32 0.88 15.95 3.33
N ASP A 33 0.39 17.13 3.71
CA ASP A 33 0.58 17.71 5.05
C ASP A 33 -0.78 18.13 5.60
N PRO A 34 -1.33 17.43 6.61
CA PRO A 34 -2.64 17.74 7.17
C PRO A 34 -2.73 19.11 7.84
N ASP A 35 -1.59 19.71 8.19
CA ASP A 35 -1.55 21.01 8.85
C ASP A 35 -1.73 22.20 7.87
N ASN A 36 -1.73 21.93 6.56
CA ASN A 36 -1.90 22.95 5.52
C ASN A 36 -3.38 23.34 5.25
N GLY A 37 -4.29 23.03 6.15
CA GLY A 37 -5.72 23.42 6.00
C GLY A 37 -6.43 22.63 4.91
N VAL A 38 -6.01 21.42 4.66
CA VAL A 38 -6.50 20.52 3.60
C VAL A 38 -7.89 19.93 3.88
N ILE A 39 -8.35 20.00 5.14
CA ILE A 39 -9.68 19.54 5.53
C ILE A 39 -10.66 20.69 5.33
N THR A 40 -11.72 20.44 4.55
CA THR A 40 -12.80 21.36 4.25
C THR A 40 -14.14 20.82 4.75
N ASP A 41 -15.20 21.63 4.73
CA ASP A 41 -16.55 21.20 5.10
C ASP A 41 -17.11 20.08 4.19
N THR A 42 -16.52 19.88 3.02
CA THR A 42 -17.02 18.95 1.99
C THR A 42 -16.05 17.82 1.64
N GLY A 43 -14.83 17.84 2.17
CA GLY A 43 -13.84 16.82 1.82
C GLY A 43 -12.42 17.16 2.26
N ILE A 44 -11.49 16.39 1.75
CA ILE A 44 -10.06 16.55 1.96
C ILE A 44 -9.41 16.92 0.63
N ASP A 45 -8.63 17.99 0.60
CA ASP A 45 -7.79 18.35 -0.54
C ASP A 45 -6.44 17.61 -0.41
N LEU A 46 -6.15 16.68 -1.30
CA LEU A 46 -4.94 15.88 -1.29
C LEU A 46 -3.78 16.51 -2.08
N GLY A 47 -3.99 17.72 -2.63
CA GLY A 47 -2.99 18.41 -3.41
C GLY A 47 -2.72 17.78 -4.78
N ILE A 48 -1.48 17.88 -5.28
CA ILE A 48 -1.05 17.30 -6.56
C ILE A 48 -0.75 15.82 -6.37
N THR A 49 -1.66 14.97 -6.84
CA THR A 49 -1.61 13.52 -6.62
C THR A 49 -1.52 12.74 -7.94
N GLN A 50 -1.19 11.47 -7.84
CA GLN A 50 -1.34 10.53 -8.94
C GLN A 50 -2.83 10.29 -9.28
N ASN A 51 -3.12 9.87 -10.51
CA ASN A 51 -4.49 9.70 -11.01
C ASN A 51 -5.32 8.63 -10.27
N ASN A 52 -4.68 7.73 -9.52
CA ASN A 52 -5.33 6.69 -8.75
C ASN A 52 -4.84 6.71 -7.31
N ILE A 53 -5.71 7.15 -6.40
CA ILE A 53 -5.46 7.06 -4.96
C ILE A 53 -6.13 5.81 -4.44
N SER A 54 -5.35 4.94 -3.78
CA SER A 54 -5.92 3.79 -3.08
C SER A 54 -6.58 4.27 -1.80
N PHE A 55 -7.90 4.12 -1.69
CA PHE A 55 -8.63 4.44 -0.48
C PHE A 55 -9.69 3.39 -0.16
N ALA A 56 -10.06 3.31 1.11
CA ALA A 56 -11.20 2.53 1.59
C ALA A 56 -11.92 3.27 2.70
N SER A 57 -13.17 2.90 2.96
CA SER A 57 -13.96 3.40 4.08
C SER A 57 -14.67 2.27 4.81
N ASP A 58 -15.11 2.53 6.03
CA ASP A 58 -16.09 1.68 6.70
C ASP A 58 -17.46 1.74 6.00
N SER A 59 -18.38 0.85 6.40
CA SER A 59 -19.73 0.75 5.81
C SER A 59 -20.58 2.00 5.97
N ASN A 60 -20.31 2.80 7.00
CA ASN A 60 -21.05 4.03 7.33
C ASN A 60 -20.37 5.30 6.82
N HIS A 61 -19.22 5.19 6.16
CA HIS A 61 -18.39 6.31 5.68
C HIS A 61 -18.01 7.30 6.79
N ASN A 62 -17.77 6.82 8.00
CA ASN A 62 -17.29 7.62 9.12
C ASN A 62 -15.76 7.63 9.18
N TYR A 63 -15.12 6.54 8.76
CA TYR A 63 -13.67 6.38 8.75
C TYR A 63 -13.17 6.08 7.35
N PHE A 64 -12.10 6.75 6.99
CA PHE A 64 -11.44 6.58 5.69
C PHE A 64 -9.97 6.27 5.93
N ALA A 65 -9.41 5.42 5.06
CA ALA A 65 -7.97 5.23 4.96
C ALA A 65 -7.56 5.41 3.50
N PHE A 66 -6.50 6.16 3.24
CA PHE A 66 -6.01 6.44 1.89
C PHE A 66 -4.48 6.47 1.87
N GLU A 67 -3.94 6.08 0.74
CA GLU A 67 -2.51 6.16 0.46
C GLU A 67 -2.24 7.44 -0.34
N GLN A 68 -1.21 8.17 0.07
CA GLN A 68 -0.74 9.37 -0.60
C GLN A 68 0.79 9.40 -0.58
N SER A 69 1.40 9.33 -1.77
CA SER A 69 2.86 9.45 -1.95
C SER A 69 3.70 8.48 -1.10
N GLY A 70 3.26 7.22 -0.98
CA GLY A 70 3.93 6.20 -0.17
C GLY A 70 3.67 6.29 1.33
N GLU A 71 2.67 7.04 1.75
CA GLU A 71 2.24 7.19 3.14
C GLU A 71 0.77 6.78 3.29
N LEU A 72 0.44 6.12 4.39
CA LEU A 72 -0.93 5.73 4.70
C LEU A 72 -1.49 6.63 5.80
N TRP A 73 -2.67 7.17 5.53
CA TRP A 73 -3.40 8.07 6.40
C TRP A 73 -4.78 7.51 6.76
N SER A 74 -5.24 7.81 7.96
CA SER A 74 -6.65 7.61 8.35
C SER A 74 -7.31 8.95 8.63
N TYR A 75 -8.61 9.03 8.34
CA TYR A 75 -9.45 10.19 8.60
C TYR A 75 -10.74 9.76 9.27
N ASP A 76 -11.04 10.37 10.42
CA ASP A 76 -12.31 10.26 11.13
C ASP A 76 -13.18 11.46 10.75
N ALA A 77 -14.21 11.22 9.93
CA ALA A 77 -15.09 12.27 9.43
C ALA A 77 -16.00 12.87 10.51
N GLN A 78 -16.22 12.17 11.63
CA GLN A 78 -17.06 12.68 12.71
C GLN A 78 -16.30 13.70 13.58
N SER A 79 -15.03 13.42 13.87
CA SER A 79 -14.20 14.30 14.70
C SER A 79 -13.32 15.26 13.88
N GLY A 80 -13.25 15.08 12.55
CA GLY A 80 -12.35 15.81 11.67
C GLY A 80 -10.86 15.53 11.93
N LYS A 81 -10.54 14.41 12.58
CA LYS A 81 -9.16 14.05 12.93
C LYS A 81 -8.52 13.19 11.86
N MET A 82 -7.26 13.48 11.62
CA MET A 82 -6.42 12.74 10.72
C MET A 82 -5.21 12.16 11.47
N ALA A 83 -4.79 10.95 11.10
CA ALA A 83 -3.61 10.29 11.65
C ALA A 83 -2.80 9.63 10.54
N GLN A 84 -1.47 9.83 10.56
CA GLN A 84 -0.55 9.06 9.74
C GLN A 84 -0.40 7.67 10.34
N ILE A 85 -0.83 6.64 9.59
CA ILE A 85 -0.78 5.25 10.03
C ILE A 85 0.59 4.63 9.72
N PHE A 86 1.08 4.86 8.50
CA PHE A 86 2.31 4.21 8.04
C PHE A 86 3.09 5.13 7.11
N THR A 87 4.41 5.12 7.28
CA THR A 87 5.38 5.75 6.39
C THR A 87 6.75 5.12 6.57
N PHE A 88 7.52 5.04 5.49
CA PHE A 88 8.97 4.81 5.57
C PHE A 88 9.77 6.11 5.72
N ARG A 89 9.15 7.27 5.54
CA ARG A 89 9.81 8.56 5.72
C ARG A 89 10.10 8.81 7.20
N GLN A 90 11.25 9.39 7.47
CA GLN A 90 11.61 9.84 8.81
C GLN A 90 11.52 11.37 8.91
N LYS A 91 11.07 11.86 10.07
CA LYS A 91 11.13 13.29 10.37
C LYS A 91 12.58 13.69 10.62
N GLY A 92 13.06 14.70 9.91
CA GLY A 92 14.41 15.22 10.04
C GLY A 92 15.24 15.01 8.78
N ASP A 93 16.40 14.40 8.91
CA ASP A 93 17.28 14.14 7.77
C ASP A 93 16.68 13.07 6.85
N SER A 94 16.27 13.48 5.65
CA SER A 94 15.81 12.54 4.62
C SER A 94 17.00 11.82 3.99
N ASP A 95 16.85 10.54 3.78
CA ASP A 95 17.81 9.74 3.02
C ASP A 95 17.11 9.00 1.86
N TYR A 96 17.88 8.26 1.06
CA TYR A 96 17.36 7.54 -0.10
C TYR A 96 16.25 6.54 0.25
N ARG A 97 16.24 5.98 1.46
CA ARG A 97 15.22 5.03 1.94
C ARG A 97 13.85 5.67 2.07
N ASP A 98 13.77 7.00 2.24
CA ASP A 98 12.49 7.71 2.34
C ASP A 98 11.75 7.78 1.00
N ILE A 99 12.49 7.72 -0.11
CA ILE A 99 11.98 7.94 -1.46
C ILE A 99 12.11 6.73 -2.39
N TYR A 100 12.71 5.63 -1.92
CA TYR A 100 12.85 4.43 -2.74
C TYR A 100 11.48 3.79 -3.00
N GLY A 101 11.02 3.85 -4.25
CA GLY A 101 9.63 3.62 -4.64
C GLY A 101 9.30 2.18 -5.05
N GLU A 102 10.16 1.18 -4.74
CA GLU A 102 9.92 -0.23 -5.09
C GLU A 102 8.98 -0.94 -4.10
N HIS A 103 7.97 -0.24 -3.60
CA HIS A 103 6.91 -0.77 -2.76
C HIS A 103 5.59 -0.03 -2.99
N GLY A 104 4.50 -0.66 -2.58
CA GLY A 104 3.16 -0.07 -2.61
C GLY A 104 2.38 -0.42 -1.35
N ILE A 105 1.47 0.47 -0.96
CA ILE A 105 0.56 0.29 0.17
C ILE A 105 -0.84 0.04 -0.39
N ARG A 106 -1.53 -0.97 0.16
CA ARG A 106 -2.92 -1.24 -0.18
C ARG A 106 -3.75 -1.41 1.07
N VAL A 107 -4.79 -0.59 1.19
CA VAL A 107 -5.81 -0.77 2.24
C VAL A 107 -6.67 -1.97 1.88
N LEU A 108 -6.82 -2.89 2.82
CA LEU A 108 -7.65 -4.09 2.66
C LEU A 108 -9.02 -3.92 3.31
N ARG A 109 -9.07 -3.26 4.47
CA ARG A 109 -10.30 -3.09 5.22
C ARG A 109 -10.21 -1.93 6.20
N VAL A 110 -11.30 -1.18 6.31
CA VAL A 110 -11.54 -0.19 7.38
C VAL A 110 -12.75 -0.68 8.17
N SER A 111 -12.63 -0.78 9.49
CA SER A 111 -13.74 -1.18 10.38
C SER A 111 -14.57 0.01 10.83
N GLU A 112 -15.76 -0.25 11.37
CA GLU A 112 -16.65 0.77 11.96
C GLU A 112 -16.07 1.46 13.20
N SER A 113 -14.97 0.94 13.76
CA SER A 113 -14.20 1.54 14.85
C SER A 113 -12.94 2.29 14.37
N GLY A 114 -12.75 2.42 13.06
CA GLY A 114 -11.60 3.09 12.46
C GLY A 114 -10.32 2.25 12.40
N ASN A 115 -10.37 0.97 12.79
CA ASN A 115 -9.21 0.09 12.65
C ASN A 115 -9.00 -0.26 11.18
N VAL A 116 -7.72 -0.41 10.79
CA VAL A 116 -7.35 -0.61 9.39
C VAL A 116 -6.45 -1.83 9.22
N TYR A 117 -6.84 -2.75 8.35
CA TYR A 117 -5.93 -3.74 7.79
C TYR A 117 -5.37 -3.22 6.47
N PHE A 118 -4.06 -3.31 6.32
CA PHE A 118 -3.37 -2.92 5.10
C PHE A 118 -2.15 -3.79 4.84
N ILE A 119 -1.71 -3.84 3.60
CA ILE A 119 -0.45 -4.48 3.22
C ILE A 119 0.52 -3.43 2.69
N VAL A 120 1.80 -3.71 2.93
CA VAL A 120 2.93 -3.13 2.20
C VAL A 120 3.53 -4.26 1.37
N ALA A 121 3.58 -4.07 0.05
CA ALA A 121 4.10 -5.07 -0.88
C ALA A 121 5.27 -4.48 -1.67
N GLY A 122 6.39 -5.17 -1.70
CA GLY A 122 7.62 -4.73 -2.36
C GLY A 122 8.82 -4.72 -1.44
N TYR A 123 9.75 -3.82 -1.71
CA TYR A 123 10.97 -3.64 -0.93
C TYR A 123 10.69 -2.87 0.36
N MET A 124 11.15 -3.42 1.49
CA MET A 124 10.99 -2.78 2.80
C MET A 124 12.13 -1.81 3.05
N ASN A 125 11.83 -0.51 2.88
CA ASN A 125 12.85 0.54 3.00
C ASN A 125 13.41 0.69 4.41
N ARG A 126 12.61 0.35 5.42
CA ARG A 126 12.94 0.50 6.85
C ARG A 126 12.20 -0.54 7.68
N GLY A 127 12.59 -0.66 8.94
CA GLY A 127 11.93 -1.48 9.93
C GLY A 127 12.56 -2.84 10.10
N ARG A 128 11.76 -3.80 10.59
CA ARG A 128 12.25 -5.15 10.93
C ARG A 128 12.78 -5.92 9.71
N HIS A 129 12.19 -5.68 8.54
CA HIS A 129 12.50 -6.35 7.28
C HIS A 129 13.24 -5.44 6.30
N GLU A 130 13.95 -4.41 6.81
CA GLU A 130 14.72 -3.50 5.97
C GLU A 130 15.68 -4.27 5.05
N GLY A 131 15.59 -4.00 3.75
CA GLY A 131 16.40 -4.66 2.74
C GLY A 131 15.82 -5.93 2.13
N GLU A 132 14.70 -6.43 2.68
CA GLU A 132 13.98 -7.59 2.17
C GLU A 132 12.83 -7.15 1.25
N SER A 133 12.45 -8.00 0.29
CA SER A 133 11.24 -7.83 -0.52
C SER A 133 10.18 -8.84 -0.11
N GLY A 134 8.93 -8.40 -0.05
CA GLY A 134 7.85 -9.27 0.39
C GLY A 134 6.50 -8.59 0.50
N VAL A 135 5.58 -9.28 1.16
CA VAL A 135 4.26 -8.76 1.55
C VAL A 135 4.18 -8.75 3.07
N ALA A 136 4.05 -7.57 3.64
CA ALA A 136 3.80 -7.36 5.06
C ALA A 136 2.33 -7.02 5.28
N LEU A 137 1.64 -7.76 6.16
CA LEU A 137 0.30 -7.43 6.63
C LEU A 137 0.38 -6.69 7.94
N TYR A 138 -0.25 -5.52 7.99
CA TYR A 138 -0.33 -4.68 9.18
C TYR A 138 -1.77 -4.50 9.65
N TYR A 139 -1.89 -4.27 10.94
CA TYR A 139 -3.13 -3.87 11.59
C TYR A 139 -2.91 -2.58 12.38
N TYR A 140 -3.72 -1.57 12.08
CA TYR A 140 -3.80 -0.33 12.84
C TYR A 140 -4.99 -0.37 13.78
N ASP A 141 -4.76 -0.13 15.05
CA ASP A 141 -5.77 0.04 16.09
C ASP A 141 -5.99 1.55 16.32
N ALA A 142 -7.14 2.05 15.91
CA ALA A 142 -7.49 3.46 16.05
C ALA A 142 -7.67 3.90 17.51
N GLY A 143 -8.06 2.99 18.39
CA GLY A 143 -8.27 3.28 19.81
C GLY A 143 -6.96 3.54 20.56
N SER A 144 -5.91 2.79 20.25
CA SER A 144 -4.57 2.96 20.84
C SER A 144 -3.62 3.81 19.97
N GLY A 145 -3.96 4.03 18.70
CA GLY A 145 -3.08 4.70 17.74
C GLY A 145 -1.83 3.91 17.39
N THR A 146 -1.88 2.57 17.48
CA THR A 146 -0.72 1.70 17.26
C THR A 146 -0.85 0.88 15.99
N VAL A 147 0.29 0.63 15.34
CA VAL A 147 0.40 -0.27 14.17
C VAL A 147 1.16 -1.51 14.59
N GLU A 148 0.62 -2.67 14.27
CA GLU A 148 1.22 -3.97 14.51
C GLU A 148 1.41 -4.72 13.18
N GLU A 149 2.63 -5.22 12.94
CA GLU A 149 2.88 -6.16 11.86
C GLU A 149 2.36 -7.54 12.27
N LYS A 150 1.40 -8.06 11.50
CA LYS A 150 0.79 -9.38 11.74
C LYS A 150 1.55 -10.49 11.03
N LEU A 151 2.08 -10.22 9.84
CA LEU A 151 2.71 -11.22 8.99
C LEU A 151 3.70 -10.55 8.05
N PHE A 152 4.80 -11.22 7.77
CA PHE A 152 5.67 -10.95 6.63
C PHE A 152 5.89 -12.24 5.83
N VAL A 153 5.75 -12.16 4.52
CA VAL A 153 6.07 -13.24 3.59
C VAL A 153 7.07 -12.69 2.58
N ASP A 154 8.28 -13.19 2.67
CA ASP A 154 9.38 -12.85 1.76
C ASP A 154 9.16 -13.41 0.35
N THR A 155 9.70 -12.74 -0.65
CA THR A 155 9.72 -13.20 -2.05
C THR A 155 10.82 -12.51 -2.84
N ASP A 156 11.42 -13.26 -3.78
CA ASP A 156 12.37 -12.71 -4.76
C ASP A 156 11.67 -12.10 -6.00
N ARG A 157 10.36 -12.01 -5.98
CA ARG A 157 9.56 -11.48 -7.09
C ARG A 157 9.81 -10.00 -7.28
N SER A 158 9.93 -9.53 -8.53
CA SER A 158 10.02 -8.10 -8.81
C SER A 158 8.78 -7.35 -8.35
N PHE A 159 8.94 -6.09 -7.95
CA PHE A 159 7.84 -5.26 -7.43
C PHE A 159 6.64 -5.21 -8.36
N ASP A 160 6.84 -5.00 -9.67
CA ASP A 160 5.75 -4.95 -10.63
C ASP A 160 4.89 -6.23 -10.65
N LEU A 161 5.53 -7.40 -10.62
CA LEU A 161 4.82 -8.68 -10.60
C LEU A 161 4.14 -8.92 -9.25
N LEU A 162 4.80 -8.56 -8.15
CA LEU A 162 4.25 -8.67 -6.81
C LEU A 162 3.00 -7.79 -6.66
N ARG A 163 3.06 -6.54 -7.14
CA ARG A 163 1.93 -5.62 -7.16
C ARG A 163 0.75 -6.21 -7.92
N MET A 164 0.98 -6.77 -9.11
CA MET A 164 -0.07 -7.42 -9.91
C MET A 164 -0.72 -8.60 -9.16
N ASP A 165 0.07 -9.40 -8.44
CA ASP A 165 -0.45 -10.53 -7.67
C ASP A 165 -1.38 -10.04 -6.55
N VAL A 166 -0.94 -9.10 -5.72
CA VAL A 166 -1.74 -8.60 -4.59
C VAL A 166 -2.93 -7.75 -5.02
N GLU A 167 -2.85 -7.08 -6.18
CA GLU A 167 -4.00 -6.38 -6.78
C GLU A 167 -5.11 -7.35 -7.19
N LYS A 168 -4.73 -8.55 -7.67
CA LYS A 168 -5.68 -9.60 -8.05
C LYS A 168 -6.35 -10.24 -6.85
N LEU A 169 -5.60 -10.55 -5.82
CA LEU A 169 -6.14 -11.17 -4.62
C LEU A 169 -5.31 -10.78 -3.39
N ALA A 170 -5.82 -9.86 -2.62
CA ALA A 170 -5.43 -9.62 -1.24
C ALA A 170 -6.65 -9.04 -0.50
N TYR A 171 -7.19 -9.75 0.48
CA TYR A 171 -8.29 -9.25 1.29
C TYR A 171 -8.37 -9.92 2.66
N VAL A 172 -8.98 -9.22 3.60
CA VAL A 172 -9.33 -9.70 4.94
C VAL A 172 -10.84 -9.93 4.99
N THR A 173 -11.27 -11.10 5.51
CA THR A 173 -12.69 -11.46 5.64
C THR A 173 -13.46 -10.48 6.53
N ASP A 174 -14.78 -10.43 6.36
CA ASP A 174 -15.65 -9.50 7.11
C ASP A 174 -15.59 -9.71 8.63
N ASP A 175 -15.45 -10.96 9.05
CA ASP A 175 -15.27 -11.35 10.45
C ASP A 175 -13.84 -11.17 10.97
N GLN A 176 -12.93 -10.68 10.10
CA GLN A 176 -11.52 -10.44 10.37
C GLN A 176 -10.77 -11.69 10.87
N SER A 177 -11.26 -12.89 10.52
CA SER A 177 -10.66 -14.15 10.94
C SER A 177 -9.58 -14.65 9.99
N MET A 178 -9.69 -14.30 8.68
CA MET A 178 -8.83 -14.82 7.63
C MET A 178 -8.30 -13.71 6.73
N PHE A 179 -7.06 -13.89 6.29
CA PHE A 179 -6.45 -13.12 5.21
C PHE A 179 -6.12 -14.05 4.05
N TYR A 180 -6.46 -13.63 2.85
CA TYR A 180 -6.16 -14.33 1.61
C TYR A 180 -5.30 -13.47 0.71
N MET A 181 -4.29 -14.07 0.07
CA MET A 181 -3.48 -13.39 -0.93
C MET A 181 -3.01 -14.33 -2.04
N LEU A 182 -2.86 -13.78 -3.24
CA LEU A 182 -2.10 -14.39 -4.32
C LEU A 182 -0.66 -13.92 -4.23
N LEU A 183 0.27 -14.85 -4.27
CA LEU A 183 1.70 -14.57 -4.31
C LEU A 183 2.39 -15.68 -5.10
N ASP A 184 3.12 -15.29 -6.15
CA ASP A 184 3.90 -16.19 -7.01
C ASP A 184 3.11 -17.42 -7.50
N GLY A 185 1.91 -17.18 -8.01
CA GLY A 185 1.01 -18.23 -8.52
C GLY A 185 0.44 -19.15 -7.46
N SER A 186 0.58 -18.84 -6.18
CA SER A 186 -0.01 -19.59 -5.07
C SER A 186 -1.01 -18.73 -4.32
N ILE A 187 -2.16 -19.32 -3.96
CA ILE A 187 -3.16 -18.70 -3.10
C ILE A 187 -2.91 -19.14 -1.68
N TYR A 188 -2.57 -18.17 -0.82
CA TYR A 188 -2.37 -18.39 0.60
C TYR A 188 -3.62 -17.99 1.38
N GLN A 189 -3.92 -18.78 2.41
CA GLN A 189 -4.88 -18.49 3.46
C GLN A 189 -4.14 -18.38 4.79
N ILE A 190 -4.36 -17.31 5.51
CA ILE A 190 -3.75 -17.07 6.81
C ILE A 190 -4.87 -16.86 7.84
N ASN A 191 -4.84 -17.64 8.91
CA ASN A 191 -5.72 -17.43 10.05
C ASN A 191 -5.16 -16.30 10.91
N LEU A 192 -5.89 -15.18 11.04
CA LEU A 192 -5.41 -13.98 11.74
C LEU A 192 -5.40 -14.12 13.28
N MET A 193 -6.01 -15.17 13.82
CA MET A 193 -5.98 -15.45 15.25
C MET A 193 -4.79 -16.35 15.64
N THR A 194 -4.52 -17.39 14.83
CA THR A 194 -3.44 -18.35 15.11
C THR A 194 -2.17 -18.07 14.36
N MET A 195 -2.24 -17.18 13.35
CA MET A 195 -1.16 -16.87 12.40
C MET A 195 -0.70 -18.08 11.58
N GLU A 196 -1.51 -19.13 11.52
CA GLU A 196 -1.24 -20.29 10.67
C GLU A 196 -1.47 -19.96 9.21
N LYS A 197 -0.46 -20.20 8.40
CA LYS A 197 -0.48 -20.05 6.93
C LYS A 197 -0.69 -21.41 6.28
N SER A 198 -1.64 -21.50 5.37
CA SER A 198 -1.86 -22.65 4.50
C SER A 198 -1.92 -22.23 3.03
N THR A 199 -1.48 -23.13 2.15
CA THR A 199 -1.60 -22.94 0.71
C THR A 199 -2.86 -23.64 0.22
N LEU A 200 -3.81 -22.86 -0.31
CA LEU A 200 -5.04 -23.40 -0.87
C LEU A 200 -4.85 -23.97 -2.28
N MET A 201 -4.04 -23.28 -3.08
CA MET A 201 -3.80 -23.60 -4.49
C MET A 201 -2.40 -23.19 -4.90
N GLU A 202 -1.84 -23.92 -5.89
CA GLU A 202 -0.54 -23.65 -6.47
C GLU A 202 -0.60 -23.68 -8.00
N GLY A 203 0.39 -23.09 -8.66
CA GLY A 203 0.55 -23.11 -10.11
C GLY A 203 -0.48 -22.23 -10.85
N MET A 204 -1.05 -21.25 -10.20
CA MET A 204 -2.00 -20.32 -10.80
C MET A 204 -1.28 -19.36 -11.74
N LYS A 205 -1.86 -19.13 -12.93
CA LYS A 205 -1.36 -18.11 -13.85
C LYS A 205 -1.95 -16.75 -13.50
N LEU A 206 -1.16 -15.71 -13.66
CA LEU A 206 -1.65 -14.34 -13.55
C LEU A 206 -2.85 -14.13 -14.51
N GLY A 207 -3.95 -13.59 -14.04
CA GLY A 207 -5.19 -13.45 -14.82
C GLY A 207 -6.19 -14.60 -14.67
N CYS A 208 -5.79 -15.71 -14.02
CA CYS A 208 -6.73 -16.81 -13.70
C CYS A 208 -7.42 -16.65 -12.35
N VAL A 209 -7.12 -15.58 -11.60
CA VAL A 209 -7.69 -15.29 -10.28
C VAL A 209 -8.29 -13.90 -10.28
N GLU A 210 -9.48 -13.77 -9.71
CA GLU A 210 -10.15 -12.49 -9.52
C GLU A 210 -10.90 -12.50 -8.19
N GLY A 211 -10.68 -11.47 -7.36
CA GLY A 211 -11.42 -11.27 -6.11
C GLY A 211 -12.73 -10.52 -6.35
N SER A 212 -13.76 -10.82 -5.59
CA SER A 212 -14.98 -10.01 -5.61
C SER A 212 -14.74 -8.63 -5.00
N GLY A 213 -15.44 -7.60 -5.48
CA GLY A 213 -15.35 -6.26 -4.91
C GLY A 213 -15.76 -6.17 -3.43
N SER A 214 -16.54 -7.14 -2.93
CA SER A 214 -16.90 -7.26 -1.51
C SER A 214 -15.83 -7.97 -0.66
N GLY A 215 -14.79 -8.53 -1.28
CA GLY A 215 -13.78 -9.32 -0.57
C GLY A 215 -14.26 -10.65 0.03
N GLN A 216 -15.49 -11.09 -0.30
CA GLN A 216 -16.08 -12.31 0.29
C GLN A 216 -15.84 -13.56 -0.55
N HIS A 217 -15.57 -13.39 -1.83
CA HIS A 217 -15.39 -14.48 -2.78
C HIS A 217 -14.23 -14.20 -3.71
N PHE A 218 -13.61 -15.26 -4.19
CA PHE A 218 -12.70 -15.18 -5.33
C PHE A 218 -13.03 -16.30 -6.33
N ALA A 219 -12.80 -16.03 -7.61
CA ALA A 219 -12.96 -17.00 -8.69
C ALA A 219 -11.61 -17.29 -9.32
N TYR A 220 -11.43 -18.50 -9.80
CA TYR A 220 -10.22 -18.91 -10.51
C TYR A 220 -10.55 -19.84 -11.68
N LEU A 221 -9.70 -19.80 -12.70
CA LEU A 221 -9.69 -20.76 -13.79
C LEU A 221 -8.58 -21.79 -13.53
N LYS A 222 -8.94 -23.06 -13.67
CA LYS A 222 -8.01 -24.17 -13.48
C LYS A 222 -7.43 -24.64 -14.82
#